data_846033ee6188cbbb928370f11846526c
#
_entry.id   846033ee6188cbbb928370f11846526c
#
_cell.length_a   1.000
_cell.length_b   1.000
_cell.length_c   1.000
_cell.angle_alpha   90.00
_cell.angle_beta   90.00
_cell.angle_gamma   90.00
#
_symmetry.space_group_name_H-M   'P 1'
#
loop_
_entity.id
_entity.type
_entity.pdbx_description
1 polymer ?
#
loop_
_entity_poly.entity_id
_entity_poly.type
_entity_poly.pdbx_seq_one_letter_code
_entity_poly.pdbx_strand_id
1 'polypeptide(L)'
;IDEALAGYASHIKVILKDDDVVEVIDDGRGMPTGKHAKTGKSTVETIFTVLHAGGKFGGGGYKVSGGLHGVGASVVNALSSWLEVNVYRDGKEYYQRFENGGTPVAPLKELGHTDKQGTKVTFKADAEIFKETTTYDYEVLRQRIRELAFLNKGLRISLTDLRDGQNREHDYMYEGGIKEYVAYINKNKTPIHDEIIYVEDMQNDIKIEVSMQYNDGYQENIYSF
;
A
#
# COMPACT_ATOMS: atom_id res chain seq x y z
N ILE A 1 1.02 -2.92 2.85
CA ILE A 1 2.19 -2.65 3.71
C ILE A 1 1.98 -3.22 5.11
N ASP A 2 0.86 -2.94 5.80
CA ASP A 2 0.64 -3.43 7.17
C ASP A 2 0.69 -4.96 7.29
N GLU A 3 0.16 -5.71 6.33
CA GLU A 3 0.29 -7.17 6.27
C GLU A 3 1.75 -7.61 6.09
N ALA A 4 2.56 -6.83 5.35
CA ALA A 4 3.99 -7.10 5.19
C ALA A 4 4.77 -6.81 6.48
N LEU A 5 4.51 -5.67 7.13
CA LEU A 5 5.12 -5.33 8.42
C LEU A 5 4.77 -6.33 9.52
N ALA A 6 3.60 -6.94 9.44
CA ALA A 6 3.16 -8.02 10.32
C ALA A 6 3.74 -9.41 9.94
N GLY A 7 4.51 -9.50 8.84
CA GLY A 7 5.14 -10.74 8.38
C GLY A 7 4.21 -11.69 7.61
N TYR A 8 3.06 -11.21 7.13
CA TYR A 8 2.07 -12.03 6.43
C TYR A 8 2.04 -11.81 4.92
N ALA A 9 2.56 -10.68 4.43
CA ALA A 9 2.67 -10.40 3.00
C ALA A 9 4.13 -10.19 2.61
N SER A 10 4.49 -10.64 1.42
CA SER A 10 5.84 -10.53 0.86
C SER A 10 5.87 -9.73 -0.43
N HIS A 11 4.75 -9.61 -1.13
CA HIS A 11 4.65 -8.95 -2.41
C HIS A 11 3.38 -8.12 -2.55
N ILE A 12 3.55 -6.87 -2.98
CA ILE A 12 2.46 -5.98 -3.39
C ILE A 12 2.63 -5.67 -4.87
N LYS A 13 1.56 -5.85 -5.65
CA LYS A 13 1.50 -5.51 -7.08
C LYS A 13 0.59 -4.31 -7.28
N VAL A 14 1.06 -3.32 -8.02
CA VAL A 14 0.26 -2.17 -8.47
C VAL A 14 0.21 -2.22 -9.99
N ILE A 15 -0.98 -2.26 -10.56
CA ILE A 15 -1.19 -2.42 -12.00
C ILE A 15 -2.07 -1.27 -12.49
N LEU A 16 -1.56 -0.52 -13.46
CA LEU A 16 -2.31 0.48 -14.20
C LEU A 16 -2.91 -0.18 -15.43
N LYS A 17 -4.21 -0.06 -15.58
CA LYS A 17 -4.98 -0.62 -16.70
C LYS A 17 -5.57 0.49 -17.55
N ASP A 18 -6.05 0.15 -18.73
CA ASP A 18 -6.81 1.09 -19.58
C ASP A 18 -7.95 1.74 -18.79
N ASP A 19 -8.45 2.87 -19.29
CA ASP A 19 -9.49 3.69 -18.66
C ASP A 19 -9.14 4.22 -17.26
N ASP A 20 -7.85 4.41 -16.96
CA ASP A 20 -7.34 4.89 -15.66
C ASP A 20 -7.76 3.99 -14.47
N VAL A 21 -7.97 2.71 -14.71
CA VAL A 21 -8.26 1.73 -13.68
C VAL A 21 -6.97 1.30 -12.99
N VAL A 22 -6.97 1.28 -11.67
CA VAL A 22 -5.86 0.82 -10.84
C VAL A 22 -6.24 -0.46 -10.13
N GLU A 23 -5.33 -1.43 -10.13
CA GLU A 23 -5.46 -2.67 -9.37
C GLU A 23 -4.28 -2.81 -8.42
N VAL A 24 -4.57 -3.07 -7.15
CA VAL A 24 -3.57 -3.34 -6.10
C VAL A 24 -3.84 -4.73 -5.53
N ILE A 25 -2.80 -5.57 -5.53
CA ILE A 25 -2.89 -6.96 -5.07
C ILE A 25 -1.81 -7.19 -4.00
N ASP A 26 -2.16 -7.81 -2.90
CA ASP A 26 -1.21 -8.35 -1.93
C ASP A 26 -1.37 -9.87 -1.77
N ASP A 27 -0.32 -10.52 -1.30
CA ASP A 27 -0.26 -11.93 -0.97
C ASP A 27 -0.42 -12.21 0.53
N GLY A 28 -1.02 -11.28 1.28
CA GLY A 28 -1.24 -11.36 2.71
C GLY A 28 -2.31 -12.38 3.11
N ARG A 29 -2.78 -12.29 4.35
CA ARG A 29 -3.82 -13.21 4.87
C ARG A 29 -5.21 -13.01 4.27
N GLY A 30 -5.43 -11.97 3.51
CA GLY A 30 -6.75 -11.50 3.11
C GLY A 30 -7.50 -10.79 4.25
N MET A 31 -8.30 -9.80 3.91
CA MET A 31 -9.10 -9.05 4.88
C MET A 31 -10.07 -9.97 5.64
N PRO A 32 -10.39 -9.69 6.92
CA PRO A 32 -11.43 -10.41 7.64
C PRO A 32 -12.79 -10.26 6.95
N THR A 33 -13.52 -11.38 6.74
CA THR A 33 -14.79 -11.41 6.00
C THR A 33 -16.02 -11.58 6.91
N GLY A 34 -15.80 -11.84 8.20
CA GLY A 34 -16.87 -12.00 9.19
C GLY A 34 -17.68 -10.73 9.44
N LYS A 35 -18.74 -10.85 10.25
CA LYS A 35 -19.53 -9.70 10.69
C LYS A 35 -18.72 -8.83 11.68
N HIS A 36 -18.73 -7.54 11.46
CA HIS A 36 -18.13 -6.57 12.38
C HIS A 36 -19.08 -6.31 13.56
N ALA A 37 -18.58 -6.52 14.79
CA ALA A 37 -19.41 -6.54 16.00
C ALA A 37 -20.20 -5.23 16.24
N LYS A 38 -19.62 -4.06 15.90
CA LYS A 38 -20.28 -2.77 16.14
C LYS A 38 -21.24 -2.35 15.03
N THR A 39 -20.99 -2.71 13.78
CA THR A 39 -21.78 -2.24 12.63
C THR A 39 -22.81 -3.27 12.17
N GLY A 40 -22.63 -4.55 12.51
CA GLY A 40 -23.46 -5.65 12.02
C GLY A 40 -23.26 -5.99 10.53
N LYS A 41 -22.46 -5.19 9.80
CA LYS A 41 -22.06 -5.37 8.41
C LYS A 41 -20.86 -6.32 8.30
N SER A 42 -20.48 -6.70 7.08
CA SER A 42 -19.21 -7.41 6.90
C SER A 42 -18.03 -6.53 7.33
N THR A 43 -16.94 -7.14 7.78
CA THR A 43 -15.73 -6.39 8.12
C THR A 43 -15.17 -5.70 6.88
N VAL A 44 -15.23 -6.32 5.70
CA VAL A 44 -14.83 -5.70 4.43
C VAL A 44 -15.63 -4.42 4.18
N GLU A 45 -16.97 -4.48 4.21
CA GLU A 45 -17.81 -3.31 4.02
C GLU A 45 -17.50 -2.21 5.04
N THR A 46 -17.28 -2.59 6.29
CA THR A 46 -16.95 -1.64 7.36
C THR A 46 -15.61 -0.94 7.10
N ILE A 47 -14.57 -1.66 6.66
CA ILE A 47 -13.25 -1.09 6.34
C ILE A 47 -13.34 -0.07 5.21
N PHE A 48 -14.16 -0.32 4.19
CA PHE A 48 -14.29 0.56 3.03
C PHE A 48 -15.31 1.68 3.17
N THR A 49 -16.20 1.63 4.18
CA THR A 49 -17.28 2.64 4.33
C THR A 49 -17.24 3.44 5.62
N VAL A 50 -16.44 3.04 6.60
CA VAL A 50 -16.36 3.70 7.91
C VAL A 50 -14.96 4.22 8.16
N LEU A 51 -14.83 5.52 8.49
CA LEU A 51 -13.56 6.10 8.89
C LEU A 51 -13.07 5.47 10.21
N HIS A 52 -11.77 5.26 10.33
CA HIS A 52 -11.12 4.68 11.51
C HIS A 52 -11.61 3.25 11.89
N ALA A 53 -12.15 2.52 10.93
CA ALA A 53 -12.64 1.15 11.13
C ALA A 53 -11.54 0.07 10.98
N GLY A 54 -10.31 0.46 10.67
CA GLY A 54 -9.18 -0.46 10.53
C GLY A 54 -8.81 -1.15 11.84
N GLY A 55 -8.33 -2.40 11.77
CA GLY A 55 -7.89 -3.20 12.92
C GLY A 55 -6.70 -2.65 13.72
N LYS A 56 -6.27 -1.42 13.41
CA LYS A 56 -5.18 -0.69 14.08
C LYS A 56 -5.58 -0.10 15.43
N PHE A 57 -6.89 0.07 15.67
CA PHE A 57 -7.42 0.71 16.86
C PHE A 57 -8.14 -0.32 17.75
N GLY A 58 -7.41 -0.88 18.71
CA GLY A 58 -8.03 -1.59 19.84
C GLY A 58 -8.14 -3.11 19.77
N GLY A 59 -7.24 -3.82 19.07
CA GLY A 59 -7.40 -5.29 19.01
C GLY A 59 -6.15 -6.11 18.68
N GLY A 60 -4.93 -5.60 18.88
CA GLY A 60 -3.71 -6.44 18.78
C GLY A 60 -3.39 -7.03 17.39
N GLY A 61 -4.04 -6.54 16.32
CA GLY A 61 -3.84 -7.09 14.98
C GLY A 61 -2.50 -6.71 14.33
N TYR A 62 -1.99 -5.54 14.67
CA TYR A 62 -0.70 -5.04 14.15
C TYR A 62 0.09 -4.35 15.27
N LYS A 63 1.35 -4.78 15.48
CA LYS A 63 2.27 -4.13 16.43
C LYS A 63 2.89 -2.86 15.82
N VAL A 64 3.10 -2.86 14.50
CA VAL A 64 3.60 -1.73 13.72
C VAL A 64 2.67 -1.54 12.54
N SER A 65 2.37 -0.30 12.17
CA SER A 65 1.48 0.03 11.06
C SER A 65 2.10 1.15 10.22
N GLY A 66 2.15 0.97 8.91
CA GLY A 66 2.63 1.97 7.95
C GLY A 66 1.67 3.16 7.77
N GLY A 67 0.43 3.06 8.26
CA GLY A 67 -0.56 4.13 8.18
C GLY A 67 -1.02 4.59 9.56
N LEU A 68 -1.03 5.90 9.79
CA LEU A 68 -1.31 6.50 11.11
C LEU A 68 -2.81 6.66 11.42
N HIS A 69 -3.68 6.73 10.42
CA HIS A 69 -5.05 7.20 10.59
C HIS A 69 -6.13 6.13 10.36
N GLY A 70 -5.80 4.98 9.74
CA GLY A 70 -6.76 3.90 9.46
C GLY A 70 -7.91 4.30 8.52
N VAL A 71 -7.67 5.26 7.62
CA VAL A 71 -8.68 5.80 6.69
C VAL A 71 -8.38 5.52 5.22
N GLY A 72 -7.21 4.97 4.88
CA GLY A 72 -6.77 4.85 3.48
C GLY A 72 -7.79 4.11 2.59
N ALA A 73 -8.30 2.97 3.02
CA ALA A 73 -9.26 2.19 2.24
C ALA A 73 -10.60 2.93 2.04
N SER A 74 -11.15 3.53 3.11
CA SER A 74 -12.42 4.27 3.04
C SER A 74 -12.30 5.56 2.23
N VAL A 75 -11.15 6.24 2.28
CA VAL A 75 -10.90 7.44 1.48
C VAL A 75 -10.76 7.10 0.00
N VAL A 76 -10.00 6.07 -0.37
CA VAL A 76 -9.91 5.62 -1.78
C VAL A 76 -11.30 5.26 -2.30
N ASN A 77 -12.12 4.55 -1.51
CA ASN A 77 -13.48 4.21 -1.90
C ASN A 77 -14.35 5.46 -2.11
N ALA A 78 -14.29 6.42 -1.18
CA ALA A 78 -15.06 7.66 -1.27
C ALA A 78 -14.66 8.55 -2.48
N LEU A 79 -13.41 8.46 -2.93
CA LEU A 79 -12.87 9.22 -4.06
C LEU A 79 -12.95 8.46 -5.40
N SER A 80 -13.60 7.31 -5.42
CA SER A 80 -13.73 6.47 -6.61
C SER A 80 -15.15 6.50 -7.16
N SER A 81 -15.28 6.53 -8.48
CA SER A 81 -16.56 6.31 -9.16
C SER A 81 -17.08 4.89 -8.92
N TRP A 82 -16.17 3.94 -8.84
CA TRP A 82 -16.43 2.58 -8.38
C TRP A 82 -15.16 1.94 -7.79
N LEU A 83 -15.37 0.98 -6.89
CA LEU A 83 -14.30 0.18 -6.30
C LEU A 83 -14.79 -1.27 -6.11
N GLU A 84 -13.92 -2.22 -6.39
CA GLU A 84 -14.13 -3.66 -6.21
C GLU A 84 -13.09 -4.26 -5.28
N VAL A 85 -13.52 -5.14 -4.42
CA VAL A 85 -12.66 -5.89 -3.51
C VAL A 85 -12.87 -7.38 -3.71
N ASN A 86 -11.78 -8.10 -4.02
CA ASN A 86 -11.72 -9.55 -3.91
C ASN A 86 -10.86 -9.90 -2.71
N VAL A 87 -11.37 -10.72 -1.82
CA VAL A 87 -10.65 -11.27 -0.67
C VAL A 87 -10.48 -12.76 -0.85
N TYR A 88 -9.24 -13.22 -0.77
CA TYR A 88 -8.86 -14.64 -0.85
C TYR A 88 -8.41 -15.07 0.54
N ARG A 89 -9.29 -15.77 1.25
CA ARG A 89 -9.05 -16.15 2.64
C ARG A 89 -9.71 -17.48 3.00
N ASP A 90 -9.00 -18.29 3.77
CA ASP A 90 -9.49 -19.57 4.31
C ASP A 90 -10.02 -20.50 3.20
N GLY A 91 -9.34 -20.55 2.04
CA GLY A 91 -9.71 -21.36 0.89
C GLY A 91 -10.93 -20.86 0.10
N LYS A 92 -11.38 -19.65 0.36
CA LYS A 92 -12.57 -19.06 -0.27
C LYS A 92 -12.27 -17.69 -0.87
N GLU A 93 -12.96 -17.39 -1.96
CA GLU A 93 -13.00 -16.07 -2.57
C GLU A 93 -14.28 -15.34 -2.19
N TYR A 94 -14.13 -14.09 -1.78
CA TYR A 94 -15.23 -13.17 -1.48
C TYR A 94 -15.10 -11.93 -2.35
N TYR A 95 -16.26 -11.32 -2.69
CA TYR A 95 -16.32 -10.16 -3.55
C TYR A 95 -17.33 -9.14 -3.04
N GLN A 96 -16.98 -7.88 -3.13
CA GLN A 96 -17.88 -6.75 -2.91
C GLN A 96 -17.55 -5.60 -3.84
N ARG A 97 -18.59 -4.89 -4.32
CA ARG A 97 -18.47 -3.71 -5.17
C ARG A 97 -19.13 -2.51 -4.50
N PHE A 98 -18.52 -1.37 -4.69
CA PHE A 98 -18.97 -0.04 -4.24
C PHE A 98 -19.03 0.89 -5.45
N GLU A 99 -19.99 1.81 -5.42
CA GLU A 99 -20.17 2.84 -6.46
C GLU A 99 -20.53 4.19 -5.81
N ASN A 100 -20.51 5.25 -6.61
CA ASN A 100 -20.97 6.58 -6.20
C ASN A 100 -20.34 7.05 -4.87
N GLY A 101 -19.03 7.05 -4.77
CA GLY A 101 -18.32 7.53 -3.58
C GLY A 101 -18.44 6.59 -2.39
N GLY A 102 -18.52 5.28 -2.61
CA GLY A 102 -18.41 4.26 -1.56
C GLY A 102 -19.73 3.62 -1.12
N THR A 103 -20.80 3.76 -1.89
CA THR A 103 -22.06 3.07 -1.62
C THR A 103 -21.96 1.60 -2.04
N PRO A 104 -22.19 0.62 -1.12
CA PRO A 104 -22.15 -0.78 -1.49
C PRO A 104 -23.28 -1.14 -2.45
N VAL A 105 -22.97 -1.81 -3.56
CA VAL A 105 -23.95 -2.27 -4.55
C VAL A 105 -24.73 -3.47 -4.02
N ALA A 106 -24.05 -4.33 -3.28
CA ALA A 106 -24.62 -5.51 -2.64
C ALA A 106 -23.79 -5.90 -1.40
N PRO A 107 -24.30 -6.72 -0.50
CA PRO A 107 -23.53 -7.30 0.58
C PRO A 107 -22.34 -8.12 0.07
N LEU A 108 -21.32 -8.32 0.93
CA LEU A 108 -20.20 -9.22 0.65
C LEU A 108 -20.69 -10.60 0.23
N LYS A 109 -20.26 -11.07 -0.94
CA LYS A 109 -20.65 -12.34 -1.53
C LYS A 109 -19.49 -13.33 -1.52
N GLU A 110 -19.72 -14.57 -1.07
CA GLU A 110 -18.81 -15.69 -1.29
C GLU A 110 -18.96 -16.20 -2.72
N LEU A 111 -17.84 -16.28 -3.47
CA LEU A 111 -17.83 -16.73 -4.87
C LEU A 111 -17.51 -18.21 -5.01
N GLY A 112 -16.85 -18.83 -4.02
CA GLY A 112 -16.49 -20.24 -4.02
C GLY A 112 -15.07 -20.51 -3.53
N HIS A 113 -14.56 -21.70 -3.84
CA HIS A 113 -13.22 -22.15 -3.45
C HIS A 113 -12.12 -21.47 -4.28
N THR A 114 -11.00 -21.21 -3.65
CA THR A 114 -9.78 -20.70 -4.30
C THR A 114 -8.53 -21.18 -3.56
N ASP A 115 -7.44 -21.37 -4.32
CA ASP A 115 -6.10 -21.63 -3.77
C ASP A 115 -5.30 -20.33 -3.58
N LYS A 116 -5.87 -19.18 -3.97
CA LYS A 116 -5.24 -17.87 -3.79
C LYS A 116 -5.34 -17.44 -2.34
N GLN A 117 -4.40 -16.57 -1.92
CA GLN A 117 -4.41 -15.89 -0.64
C GLN A 117 -4.10 -14.41 -0.86
N GLY A 118 -4.69 -13.53 -0.04
CA GLY A 118 -4.44 -12.09 -0.08
C GLY A 118 -5.68 -11.26 -0.37
N THR A 119 -5.45 -10.02 -0.79
CA THR A 119 -6.52 -9.11 -1.16
C THR A 119 -6.20 -8.46 -2.50
N LYS A 120 -7.23 -8.27 -3.31
CA LYS A 120 -7.19 -7.49 -4.54
C LYS A 120 -8.21 -6.36 -4.45
N VAL A 121 -7.74 -5.15 -4.68
CA VAL A 121 -8.59 -3.94 -4.77
C VAL A 121 -8.42 -3.35 -6.16
N THR A 122 -9.54 -3.16 -6.86
CA THR A 122 -9.57 -2.53 -8.18
C THR A 122 -10.47 -1.31 -8.11
N PHE A 123 -10.02 -0.16 -8.59
CA PHE A 123 -10.80 1.07 -8.51
C PHE A 123 -10.54 2.02 -9.67
N LYS A 124 -11.47 2.95 -9.86
CA LYS A 124 -11.35 4.05 -10.81
C LYS A 124 -11.64 5.36 -10.08
N ALA A 125 -10.70 6.31 -10.18
CA ALA A 125 -10.87 7.64 -9.60
C ALA A 125 -12.10 8.35 -10.19
N ASP A 126 -12.78 9.15 -9.37
CA ASP A 126 -13.97 9.87 -9.78
C ASP A 126 -13.61 11.17 -10.48
N ALA A 127 -13.92 11.28 -11.76
CA ALA A 127 -13.67 12.48 -12.58
C ALA A 127 -14.49 13.71 -12.13
N GLU A 128 -15.58 13.52 -11.39
CA GLU A 128 -16.31 14.64 -10.79
C GLU A 128 -15.58 15.27 -9.61
N ILE A 129 -14.73 14.50 -8.95
CA ILE A 129 -13.87 14.96 -7.85
C ILE A 129 -12.52 15.43 -8.41
N PHE A 130 -11.87 14.61 -9.22
CA PHE A 130 -10.57 14.90 -9.83
C PHE A 130 -10.75 15.56 -11.21
N LYS A 131 -11.11 16.85 -11.20
CA LYS A 131 -11.50 17.60 -12.43
C LYS A 131 -10.34 17.90 -13.36
N GLU A 132 -9.12 17.97 -12.86
CA GLU A 132 -7.94 18.29 -13.67
C GLU A 132 -7.45 17.06 -14.44
N THR A 133 -7.35 15.92 -13.78
CA THR A 133 -6.97 14.65 -14.40
C THR A 133 -7.31 13.45 -13.49
N THR A 134 -7.65 12.33 -14.11
CA THR A 134 -7.72 11.01 -13.47
C THR A 134 -6.56 10.10 -13.89
N THR A 135 -5.76 10.57 -14.86
CA THR A 135 -4.66 9.77 -15.42
C THR A 135 -3.45 9.81 -14.50
N TYR A 136 -3.00 8.63 -14.13
CA TYR A 136 -1.84 8.44 -13.25
C TYR A 136 -0.53 8.62 -14.02
N ASP A 137 0.37 9.48 -13.51
CA ASP A 137 1.73 9.59 -14.01
C ASP A 137 2.55 8.39 -13.53
N TYR A 138 3.07 7.62 -14.48
CA TYR A 138 3.84 6.41 -14.21
C TYR A 138 5.14 6.70 -13.45
N GLU A 139 5.87 7.75 -13.83
CA GLU A 139 7.17 8.06 -13.21
C GLU A 139 7.00 8.56 -11.77
N VAL A 140 5.95 9.33 -11.50
CA VAL A 140 5.61 9.76 -10.13
C VAL A 140 5.28 8.54 -9.26
N LEU A 141 4.45 7.63 -9.75
CA LEU A 141 4.13 6.39 -9.04
C LEU A 141 5.37 5.51 -8.87
N ARG A 142 6.18 5.36 -9.90
CA ARG A 142 7.41 4.58 -9.87
C ARG A 142 8.37 5.08 -8.80
N GLN A 143 8.56 6.40 -8.72
CA GLN A 143 9.41 7.00 -7.69
C GLN A 143 8.85 6.71 -6.29
N ARG A 144 7.55 6.91 -6.08
CA ARG A 144 6.91 6.70 -4.77
C ARG A 144 6.94 5.22 -4.35
N ILE A 145 6.70 4.30 -5.28
CA ILE A 145 6.76 2.86 -5.00
C ILE A 145 8.18 2.42 -4.65
N ARG A 146 9.20 2.98 -5.31
CA ARG A 146 10.60 2.74 -4.94
C ARG A 146 10.91 3.22 -3.52
N GLU A 147 10.47 4.42 -3.16
CA GLU A 147 10.61 4.94 -1.79
C GLU A 147 9.94 4.01 -0.77
N LEU A 148 8.72 3.58 -1.04
CA LEU A 148 8.01 2.64 -0.18
C LEU A 148 8.75 1.31 -0.03
N ALA A 149 9.39 0.81 -1.07
CA ALA A 149 10.18 -0.41 -1.00
C ALA A 149 11.45 -0.24 -0.13
N PHE A 150 12.12 0.93 -0.19
CA PHE A 150 13.23 1.24 0.73
C PHE A 150 12.78 1.34 2.19
N LEU A 151 11.61 1.93 2.43
CA LEU A 151 11.06 2.11 3.78
C LEU A 151 10.54 0.80 4.40
N ASN A 152 10.26 -0.20 3.57
CA ASN A 152 9.73 -1.50 4.00
C ASN A 152 10.69 -2.63 3.62
N LYS A 153 11.76 -2.74 4.38
CA LYS A 153 12.85 -3.70 4.20
C LYS A 153 12.33 -5.11 3.91
N GLY A 154 12.81 -5.71 2.81
CA GLY A 154 12.44 -7.05 2.39
C GLY A 154 11.06 -7.19 1.72
N LEU A 155 10.26 -6.11 1.65
CA LEU A 155 9.00 -6.11 0.93
C LEU A 155 9.24 -5.90 -0.58
N ARG A 156 8.73 -6.80 -1.40
CA ARG A 156 8.70 -6.65 -2.85
C ARG A 156 7.49 -5.83 -3.27
N ILE A 157 7.71 -4.76 -4.06
CA ILE A 157 6.62 -3.97 -4.64
C ILE A 157 6.86 -3.84 -6.15
N SER A 158 5.91 -4.27 -6.96
CA SER A 158 5.95 -4.13 -8.41
C SER A 158 4.94 -3.11 -8.91
N LEU A 159 5.33 -2.36 -9.94
CA LEU A 159 4.48 -1.46 -10.70
C LEU A 159 4.45 -1.91 -12.14
N THR A 160 3.27 -2.25 -12.65
CA THR A 160 3.04 -2.64 -14.04
C THR A 160 2.11 -1.64 -14.71
N ASP A 161 2.47 -1.16 -15.89
CA ASP A 161 1.63 -0.29 -16.72
C ASP A 161 1.20 -1.07 -17.98
N LEU A 162 -0.07 -1.38 -18.06
CA LEU A 162 -0.68 -2.09 -19.18
C LEU A 162 -1.44 -1.16 -20.13
N ARG A 163 -1.47 0.14 -19.85
CA ARG A 163 -2.19 1.12 -20.65
C ARG A 163 -1.61 1.22 -22.05
N ASP A 164 -2.48 1.36 -23.02
CA ASP A 164 -2.11 1.55 -24.45
C ASP A 164 -1.11 0.49 -24.97
N GLY A 165 -1.14 -0.71 -24.41
CA GLY A 165 -0.25 -1.82 -24.79
C GLY A 165 1.23 -1.63 -24.43
N GLN A 166 1.57 -0.70 -23.52
CA GLN A 166 2.97 -0.37 -23.19
C GLN A 166 3.72 -1.50 -22.50
N ASN A 167 3.07 -2.31 -21.65
CA ASN A 167 3.67 -3.42 -20.91
C ASN A 167 4.98 -3.06 -20.19
N ARG A 168 5.00 -1.93 -19.47
CA ARG A 168 6.15 -1.51 -18.66
C ARG A 168 6.03 -2.12 -17.27
N GLU A 169 7.13 -2.66 -16.76
CA GLU A 169 7.17 -3.20 -15.41
C GLU A 169 8.44 -2.75 -14.68
N HIS A 170 8.31 -2.37 -13.42
CA HIS A 170 9.41 -2.16 -12.48
C HIS A 170 9.11 -2.89 -11.19
N ASP A 171 10.16 -3.50 -10.66
CA ASP A 171 10.09 -4.35 -9.48
C ASP A 171 11.16 -3.90 -8.47
N TYR A 172 10.74 -3.66 -7.24
CA TYR A 172 11.60 -3.13 -6.19
C TYR A 172 11.54 -3.99 -4.95
N MET A 173 12.70 -4.32 -4.42
CA MET A 173 12.88 -5.01 -3.16
C MET A 173 14.27 -4.63 -2.62
N TYR A 174 14.33 -4.13 -1.41
CA TYR A 174 15.57 -3.65 -0.79
C TYR A 174 15.75 -4.27 0.59
N GLU A 175 16.79 -5.07 0.74
CA GLU A 175 17.13 -5.72 2.01
C GLU A 175 17.84 -4.78 2.99
N GLY A 176 18.47 -3.73 2.50
CA GLY A 176 19.21 -2.74 3.29
C GLY A 176 18.33 -1.61 3.87
N GLY A 177 17.06 -1.52 3.47
CA GLY A 177 16.14 -0.51 4.00
C GLY A 177 16.61 0.92 3.77
N ILE A 178 16.45 1.81 4.76
CA ILE A 178 16.82 3.22 4.65
C ILE A 178 18.35 3.44 4.50
N LYS A 179 19.18 2.50 4.94
CA LYS A 179 20.62 2.55 4.69
C LYS A 179 20.93 2.44 3.19
N GLU A 180 20.24 1.54 2.50
CA GLU A 180 20.35 1.38 1.05
C GLU A 180 19.73 2.57 0.30
N TYR A 181 18.69 3.19 0.88
CA TYR A 181 18.10 4.42 0.34
C TYR A 181 19.09 5.59 0.34
N VAL A 182 19.84 5.78 1.42
CA VAL A 182 20.93 6.80 1.48
C VAL A 182 21.99 6.53 0.41
N ALA A 183 22.42 5.28 0.23
CA ALA A 183 23.33 4.90 -0.84
C ALA A 183 22.76 5.24 -2.23
N TYR A 184 21.48 4.97 -2.44
CA TYR A 184 20.80 5.30 -3.68
C TYR A 184 20.73 6.80 -3.95
N ILE A 185 20.43 7.62 -2.95
CA ILE A 185 20.39 9.10 -3.08
C ILE A 185 21.77 9.65 -3.40
N ASN A 186 22.82 9.06 -2.83
CA ASN A 186 24.20 9.49 -3.00
C ASN A 186 24.92 8.87 -4.21
N LYS A 187 24.29 8.00 -4.99
CA LYS A 187 24.91 7.25 -6.10
C LYS A 187 25.65 8.10 -7.14
N ASN A 188 25.25 9.38 -7.31
CA ASN A 188 25.84 10.33 -8.25
C ASN A 188 26.57 11.48 -7.53
N LYS A 189 26.90 11.32 -6.25
CA LYS A 189 27.61 12.27 -5.42
C LYS A 189 28.90 11.61 -4.90
N THR A 190 29.82 12.40 -4.42
CA THR A 190 31.05 11.90 -3.80
C THR A 190 30.89 11.92 -2.28
N PRO A 191 30.70 10.77 -1.62
CA PRO A 191 30.68 10.72 -0.17
C PRO A 191 32.03 11.16 0.42
N ILE A 192 32.03 11.88 1.53
CA ILE A 192 33.26 12.28 2.26
C ILE A 192 33.67 11.26 3.33
N HIS A 193 32.85 10.20 3.51
CA HIS A 193 33.18 9.02 4.33
C HIS A 193 32.52 7.78 3.71
N ASP A 194 33.16 6.62 3.84
CA ASP A 194 32.74 5.39 3.17
C ASP A 194 31.50 4.76 3.83
N GLU A 195 31.46 4.75 5.16
CA GLU A 195 30.38 4.11 5.89
C GLU A 195 29.14 5.00 6.00
N ILE A 196 27.96 4.43 5.68
CA ILE A 196 26.68 5.07 5.94
C ILE A 196 26.39 4.92 7.44
N ILE A 197 26.20 6.05 8.12
CA ILE A 197 25.80 6.10 9.52
C ILE A 197 24.37 5.57 9.61
N TYR A 198 24.14 4.59 10.47
CA TYR A 198 22.83 4.00 10.69
C TYR A 198 22.61 3.76 12.18
N VAL A 199 21.45 4.16 12.67
CA VAL A 199 21.02 3.95 14.05
C VAL A 199 19.58 3.45 14.03
N GLU A 200 19.32 2.42 14.78
CA GLU A 200 17.97 1.89 15.03
C GLU A 200 17.79 1.72 16.54
N ASP A 201 16.68 2.22 17.08
CA ASP A 201 16.34 2.06 18.49
C ASP A 201 14.82 1.91 18.66
N MET A 202 14.42 1.35 19.78
CA MET A 202 13.02 1.20 20.16
C MET A 202 12.84 1.65 21.62
N GLN A 203 12.10 2.74 21.83
CA GLN A 203 11.76 3.23 23.16
C GLN A 203 10.26 3.43 23.31
N ASN A 204 9.67 2.90 24.36
CA ASN A 204 8.23 3.03 24.65
C ASN A 204 7.34 2.60 23.47
N ASP A 205 7.68 1.47 22.82
CA ASP A 205 7.03 0.95 21.62
C ASP A 205 7.11 1.88 20.38
N ILE A 206 7.98 2.90 20.40
CA ILE A 206 8.27 3.76 19.25
C ILE A 206 9.58 3.28 18.63
N LYS A 207 9.50 2.79 17.39
CA LYS A 207 10.66 2.43 16.59
C LYS A 207 11.20 3.67 15.86
N ILE A 208 12.49 3.92 16.01
CA ILE A 208 13.20 5.03 15.34
C ILE A 208 14.32 4.43 14.49
N GLU A 209 14.38 4.80 13.23
CA GLU A 209 15.48 4.49 12.34
C GLU A 209 16.02 5.78 11.75
N VAL A 210 17.33 5.96 11.78
CA VAL A 210 18.04 7.11 11.19
C VAL A 210 19.17 6.59 10.33
N SER A 211 19.29 7.11 9.12
CA SER A 211 20.40 6.82 8.22
C SER A 211 20.89 8.11 7.57
N MET A 212 22.20 8.32 7.53
CA MET A 212 22.81 9.51 6.94
C MET A 212 24.19 9.25 6.36
N GLN A 213 24.55 10.05 5.37
CA GLN A 213 25.90 10.10 4.80
C GLN A 213 26.17 11.50 4.27
N TYR A 214 27.31 12.06 4.62
CA TYR A 214 27.78 13.33 4.08
C TYR A 214 28.44 13.15 2.71
N ASN A 215 28.31 14.17 1.86
CA ASN A 215 28.91 14.22 0.53
C ASN A 215 29.54 15.61 0.29
N ASP A 216 30.27 15.76 -0.80
CA ASP A 216 30.96 16.99 -1.19
C ASP A 216 30.03 18.10 -1.71
N GLY A 217 28.73 17.85 -1.82
CA GLY A 217 27.76 18.84 -2.26
C GLY A 217 27.37 19.83 -1.15
N TYR A 218 26.85 20.98 -1.58
CA TYR A 218 26.40 22.06 -0.66
C TYR A 218 24.89 21.96 -0.32
N GLN A 219 24.19 20.96 -0.87
CA GLN A 219 22.76 20.78 -0.59
C GLN A 219 22.56 19.74 0.51
N GLU A 220 21.84 20.14 1.54
CA GLU A 220 21.30 19.22 2.53
C GLU A 220 19.97 18.66 2.04
N ASN A 221 19.80 17.34 2.13
CA ASN A 221 18.53 16.66 1.83
C ASN A 221 18.11 15.89 3.07
N ILE A 222 17.00 16.28 3.66
CA ILE A 222 16.39 15.62 4.81
C ILE A 222 15.06 15.02 4.39
N TYR A 223 14.90 13.73 4.62
CA TYR A 223 13.66 13.00 4.37
C TYR A 223 13.15 12.45 5.69
N SER A 224 11.89 12.70 6.00
CA SER A 224 11.20 12.11 7.15
C SER A 224 9.94 11.39 6.69
N PHE A 225 9.69 10.21 7.26
CA PHE A 225 8.62 9.31 6.85
C PHE A 225 7.77 8.86 8.05
#